data_56562b5a61ff8a28a745d69faebc58b0
#
_entry.id   56562b5a61ff8a28a745d69faebc58b0
#
_cell.length_a   1.000
_cell.length_b   1.000
_cell.length_c   1.000
_cell.angle_alpha   90.00
_cell.angle_beta   90.00
_cell.angle_gamma   90.00
#
_symmetry.space_group_name_H-M   'P 1'
#
loop_
_entity.id
_entity.type
_entity.pdbx_description
1 polymer ?
#
loop_
_entity_poly.entity_id
_entity_poly.type
_entity_poly.pdbx_seq_one_letter_code
_entity_poly.pdbx_strand_id
1 'polypeptide(L)'
;MPDERKVHKGIIPRLGGVSFFPAVIFTLSLMIGLNRIYGEELFPSIIGVSDTSVLSFGLSSLLLLYLTGITDDLIGVRYRQKFIVQIFCAILLVSSGLWINNLYGIFGIYELPPVVGLPFTVFTIVFITNAINLIDGIDGLASGLSGIALLFFTILFIYQREWLYAALAIVTLGTIIPFFYYNVFGNPNRGRKIFMGDTGSLTIGFILSILAIRFSMYDNAVLHRVPDAIVVAFSLLITPVFDVVRVILHRARFGKNIFSPDKNHIHHKFLALGFSHRAAMITILLISAGFAAMNLLLLTRININLLLFLDIFIWTIMQLYLTKKINRKVAGSKA
;
A
#
# COMPACT_ATOMS: atom_id res chain seq x y z
N MET A 1 -8.08 27.29 -8.09
CA MET A 1 -8.81 27.29 -9.37
C MET A 1 -9.43 25.92 -9.58
N PRO A 2 -10.66 25.78 -10.08
CA PRO A 2 -11.24 24.47 -10.35
C PRO A 2 -10.48 23.81 -11.49
N ASP A 3 -9.92 22.64 -11.21
CA ASP A 3 -9.24 21.79 -12.19
C ASP A 3 -10.30 21.17 -13.11
N GLU A 4 -10.18 21.33 -14.43
CA GLU A 4 -11.10 20.80 -15.47
C GLU A 4 -11.25 19.27 -15.46
N ARG A 5 -10.53 18.58 -14.56
CA ARG A 5 -10.57 17.12 -14.35
C ARG A 5 -11.65 16.66 -13.36
N LYS A 6 -12.42 17.56 -12.74
CA LYS A 6 -13.40 17.19 -11.71
C LYS A 6 -14.76 16.84 -12.30
N VAL A 7 -15.14 15.58 -12.20
CA VAL A 7 -16.45 15.03 -12.61
C VAL A 7 -17.61 15.49 -11.69
N HIS A 8 -17.33 16.13 -10.56
CA HIS A 8 -18.34 16.53 -9.57
C HIS A 8 -18.51 18.05 -9.46
N LYS A 9 -19.77 18.51 -9.50
CA LYS A 9 -20.16 19.92 -9.38
C LYS A 9 -20.14 20.49 -7.94
N GLY A 10 -19.69 19.73 -6.93
CA GLY A 10 -19.60 20.14 -5.53
C GLY A 10 -18.16 20.15 -5.00
N ILE A 11 -17.87 20.99 -3.99
CA ILE A 11 -16.59 20.97 -3.27
C ILE A 11 -16.59 19.75 -2.36
N ILE A 12 -15.87 18.68 -2.73
CA ILE A 12 -15.71 17.50 -1.89
C ILE A 12 -14.40 17.65 -1.12
N PRO A 13 -14.41 17.57 0.22
CA PRO A 13 -13.20 17.72 1.04
C PRO A 13 -12.19 16.60 0.73
N ARG A 14 -10.92 16.96 0.54
CA ARG A 14 -9.78 16.03 0.39
C ARG A 14 -9.17 15.62 1.74
N LEU A 15 -9.84 15.95 2.85
CA LEU A 15 -9.33 15.79 4.21
C LEU A 15 -9.83 14.50 4.89
N GLY A 16 -10.36 13.54 4.14
CA GLY A 16 -10.84 12.26 4.73
C GLY A 16 -9.71 11.48 5.41
N GLY A 17 -8.51 11.52 4.86
CA GLY A 17 -7.32 10.86 5.43
C GLY A 17 -6.74 11.53 6.67
N VAL A 18 -7.14 12.75 7.00
CA VAL A 18 -6.67 13.45 8.22
C VAL A 18 -7.04 12.69 9.51
N SER A 19 -8.12 11.91 9.46
CA SER A 19 -8.53 11.09 10.62
C SER A 19 -7.67 9.84 10.84
N PHE A 20 -6.91 9.37 9.85
CA PHE A 20 -6.23 8.08 9.91
C PHE A 20 -5.13 8.05 10.96
N PHE A 21 -4.16 8.94 10.86
CA PHE A 21 -3.06 8.99 11.83
C PHE A 21 -3.55 9.18 13.27
N PRO A 22 -4.39 10.18 13.60
CA PRO A 22 -4.87 10.36 14.98
C PRO A 22 -5.65 9.14 15.51
N ALA A 23 -6.50 8.53 14.69
CA ALA A 23 -7.27 7.35 15.10
C ALA A 23 -6.37 6.13 15.36
N VAL A 24 -5.39 5.90 14.48
CA VAL A 24 -4.41 4.81 14.65
C VAL A 24 -3.59 5.01 15.91
N ILE A 25 -3.02 6.21 16.12
CA ILE A 25 -2.20 6.50 17.29
C ILE A 25 -2.99 6.40 18.59
N PHE A 26 -4.19 7.00 18.62
CA PHE A 26 -5.05 6.93 19.79
C PHE A 26 -5.36 5.47 20.18
N THR A 27 -5.79 4.68 19.20
CA THR A 27 -6.20 3.29 19.46
C THR A 27 -5.01 2.41 19.86
N LEU A 28 -3.86 2.54 19.17
CA LEU A 28 -2.65 1.80 19.54
C LEU A 28 -2.16 2.19 20.94
N SER A 29 -2.10 3.49 21.26
CA SER A 29 -1.69 3.97 22.59
C SER A 29 -2.63 3.46 23.68
N LEU A 30 -3.94 3.44 23.41
CA LEU A 30 -4.93 2.89 24.34
C LEU A 30 -4.73 1.38 24.54
N MET A 31 -4.55 0.61 23.46
CA MET A 31 -4.30 -0.82 23.56
C MET A 31 -3.03 -1.15 24.34
N ILE A 32 -1.92 -0.43 24.08
CA ILE A 32 -0.66 -0.59 24.78
C ILE A 32 -0.83 -0.24 26.27
N GLY A 33 -1.51 0.87 26.59
CA GLY A 33 -1.77 1.29 27.96
C GLY A 33 -2.62 0.29 28.75
N LEU A 34 -3.71 -0.21 28.13
CA LEU A 34 -4.56 -1.24 28.74
C LEU A 34 -3.80 -2.56 28.93
N ASN A 35 -3.01 -2.98 27.96
CA ASN A 35 -2.17 -4.17 28.09
C ASN A 35 -1.17 -4.04 29.25
N ARG A 36 -0.63 -2.85 29.48
CA ARG A 36 0.28 -2.60 30.61
C ARG A 36 -0.41 -2.64 31.97
N ILE A 37 -1.68 -2.21 32.05
CA ILE A 37 -2.46 -2.17 33.30
C ILE A 37 -2.99 -3.55 33.67
N TYR A 38 -3.58 -4.25 32.71
CA TYR A 38 -4.29 -5.52 32.93
C TYR A 38 -3.43 -6.75 32.63
N GLY A 39 -2.20 -6.57 32.12
CA GLY A 39 -1.28 -7.65 31.80
C GLY A 39 -1.73 -8.53 30.64
N GLU A 40 -1.18 -9.73 30.56
CA GLU A 40 -1.45 -10.70 29.48
C GLU A 40 -2.85 -11.31 29.56
N GLU A 41 -3.66 -11.01 30.58
CA GLU A 41 -5.02 -11.52 30.72
C GLU A 41 -5.97 -11.01 29.63
N LEU A 42 -5.80 -9.77 29.15
CA LEU A 42 -6.62 -9.17 28.10
C LEU A 42 -6.02 -9.36 26.70
N PHE A 43 -4.73 -9.15 26.59
CA PHE A 43 -4.01 -9.28 25.32
C PHE A 43 -2.62 -9.87 25.59
N PRO A 44 -2.07 -10.69 24.67
CA PRO A 44 -0.67 -11.08 24.73
C PRO A 44 0.22 -9.83 24.74
N SER A 45 1.45 -9.93 25.27
CA SER A 45 2.38 -8.79 25.29
C SER A 45 2.50 -8.17 23.90
N ILE A 46 1.97 -6.94 23.75
CA ILE A 46 1.90 -6.26 22.44
C ILE A 46 3.28 -5.76 22.01
N ILE A 47 4.12 -5.37 22.95
CA ILE A 47 5.44 -4.78 22.66
C ILE A 47 6.53 -5.69 23.19
N GLY A 48 7.35 -6.23 22.28
CA GLY A 48 8.64 -6.82 22.61
C GLY A 48 9.72 -5.74 22.85
N VAL A 49 10.83 -6.14 23.47
CA VAL A 49 11.96 -5.22 23.71
C VAL A 49 12.51 -4.64 22.39
N SER A 50 12.53 -5.44 21.32
CA SER A 50 12.96 -5.05 19.97
C SER A 50 12.00 -4.08 19.27
N ASP A 51 10.72 -4.05 19.67
CA ASP A 51 9.69 -3.28 18.97
C ASP A 51 9.67 -1.79 19.35
N THR A 52 10.30 -1.44 20.47
CA THR A 52 10.29 -0.05 20.98
C THR A 52 10.93 0.93 20.01
N SER A 53 12.04 0.56 19.36
CA SER A 53 12.71 1.40 18.36
C SER A 53 11.87 1.53 17.09
N VAL A 54 11.29 0.43 16.63
CA VAL A 54 10.40 0.41 15.44
C VAL A 54 9.17 1.29 15.71
N LEU A 55 8.58 1.17 16.89
CA LEU A 55 7.43 1.99 17.27
C LEU A 55 7.81 3.47 17.32
N SER A 56 8.92 3.83 17.97
CA SER A 56 9.36 5.22 18.13
C SER A 56 9.70 5.87 16.78
N PHE A 57 10.55 5.25 15.97
CA PHE A 57 10.92 5.79 14.67
C PHE A 57 9.77 5.72 13.67
N GLY A 58 8.95 4.66 13.72
CA GLY A 58 7.75 4.52 12.91
C GLY A 58 6.73 5.62 13.17
N LEU A 59 6.43 5.91 14.46
CA LEU A 59 5.51 6.99 14.84
C LEU A 59 6.04 8.37 14.44
N SER A 60 7.33 8.63 14.66
CA SER A 60 7.97 9.89 14.25
C SER A 60 7.88 10.10 12.73
N SER A 61 8.13 9.04 11.97
CA SER A 61 8.03 9.04 10.51
C SER A 61 6.58 9.23 10.03
N LEU A 62 5.63 8.52 10.65
CA LEU A 62 4.21 8.69 10.35
C LEU A 62 3.72 10.11 10.62
N LEU A 63 4.15 10.73 11.73
CA LEU A 63 3.81 12.12 12.04
C LEU A 63 4.34 13.07 10.96
N LEU A 64 5.59 12.92 10.53
CA LEU A 64 6.18 13.77 9.49
C LEU A 64 5.45 13.61 8.15
N LEU A 65 5.12 12.38 7.76
CA LEU A 65 4.37 12.12 6.52
C LEU A 65 2.94 12.64 6.60
N TYR A 66 2.28 12.50 7.76
CA TYR A 66 0.97 13.05 8.02
C TYR A 66 0.95 14.59 7.88
N LEU A 67 1.89 15.29 8.50
CA LEU A 67 2.03 16.74 8.38
C LEU A 67 2.35 17.17 6.94
N THR A 68 3.19 16.42 6.24
CA THR A 68 3.50 16.65 4.82
C THR A 68 2.25 16.46 3.96
N GLY A 69 1.47 15.41 4.22
CA GLY A 69 0.22 15.16 3.49
C GLY A 69 -0.82 16.25 3.71
N ILE A 70 -1.02 16.71 4.96
CA ILE A 70 -1.91 17.84 5.27
C ILE A 70 -1.47 19.09 4.52
N THR A 71 -0.17 19.39 4.56
CA THR A 71 0.38 20.56 3.87
C THR A 71 0.13 20.46 2.35
N ASP A 72 0.28 19.26 1.79
CA ASP A 72 0.01 19.05 0.35
C ASP A 72 -1.48 19.20 0.01
N ASP A 73 -2.37 18.64 0.83
CA ASP A 73 -3.81 18.73 0.61
C ASP A 73 -4.35 20.18 0.73
N LEU A 74 -3.72 21.01 1.57
CA LEU A 74 -4.15 22.40 1.81
C LEU A 74 -3.55 23.40 0.82
N ILE A 75 -2.24 23.34 0.59
CA ILE A 75 -1.52 24.36 -0.18
C ILE A 75 -0.75 23.82 -1.39
N GLY A 76 -0.63 22.50 -1.51
CA GLY A 76 0.16 21.83 -2.53
C GLY A 76 1.67 21.86 -2.21
N VAL A 77 2.32 20.69 -2.29
CA VAL A 77 3.75 20.52 -2.05
C VAL A 77 4.42 20.01 -3.33
N ARG A 78 5.59 20.56 -3.67
CA ARG A 78 6.35 20.08 -4.83
C ARG A 78 6.76 18.62 -4.63
N TYR A 79 6.65 17.81 -5.70
CA TYR A 79 6.98 16.37 -5.62
C TYR A 79 8.37 16.08 -5.03
N ARG A 80 9.39 16.92 -5.32
CA ARG A 80 10.75 16.77 -4.78
C ARG A 80 10.79 16.87 -3.25
N GLN A 81 10.04 17.80 -2.67
CA GLN A 81 9.96 17.97 -1.21
C GLN A 81 9.29 16.76 -0.56
N LYS A 82 8.20 16.25 -1.16
CA LYS A 82 7.56 15.01 -0.69
C LYS A 82 8.53 13.81 -0.71
N PHE A 83 9.31 13.65 -1.78
CA PHE A 83 10.29 12.58 -1.88
C PHE A 83 11.39 12.70 -0.82
N ILE A 84 11.91 13.91 -0.56
CA ILE A 84 12.93 14.12 0.49
C ILE A 84 12.41 13.69 1.85
N VAL A 85 11.18 14.10 2.22
CA VAL A 85 10.57 13.70 3.50
C VAL A 85 10.34 12.19 3.55
N GLN A 86 9.85 11.57 2.48
CA GLN A 86 9.65 10.13 2.42
C GLN A 86 10.96 9.35 2.58
N ILE A 87 12.05 9.79 1.92
CA ILE A 87 13.38 9.17 2.05
C ILE A 87 13.87 9.31 3.49
N PHE A 88 13.73 10.48 4.10
CA PHE A 88 14.12 10.71 5.49
C PHE A 88 13.34 9.79 6.44
N CYS A 89 12.02 9.70 6.29
CA CYS A 89 11.16 8.80 7.07
C CYS A 89 11.55 7.32 6.89
N ALA A 90 11.87 6.94 5.65
CA ALA A 90 12.33 5.58 5.36
C ALA A 90 13.69 5.27 6.02
N ILE A 91 14.63 6.22 6.02
CA ILE A 91 15.93 6.08 6.70
C ILE A 91 15.71 5.94 8.22
N LEU A 92 14.85 6.76 8.85
CA LEU A 92 14.51 6.62 10.27
C LEU A 92 13.97 5.22 10.57
N LEU A 93 13.03 4.72 9.75
CA LEU A 93 12.45 3.40 9.96
C LEU A 93 13.51 2.30 9.81
N VAL A 94 14.35 2.36 8.79
CA VAL A 94 15.43 1.38 8.57
C VAL A 94 16.45 1.42 9.72
N SER A 95 16.71 2.60 10.30
CA SER A 95 17.59 2.77 11.48
C SER A 95 17.05 2.09 12.75
N SER A 96 15.76 1.75 12.79
CA SER A 96 15.17 0.95 13.88
C SER A 96 15.53 -0.54 13.82
N GLY A 97 16.22 -0.99 12.78
CA GLY A 97 16.53 -2.39 12.53
C GLY A 97 15.53 -3.11 11.60
N LEU A 98 14.54 -2.39 11.09
CA LEU A 98 13.54 -2.93 10.17
C LEU A 98 14.03 -2.82 8.72
N TRP A 99 14.46 -3.94 8.11
CA TRP A 99 14.94 -3.94 6.73
C TRP A 99 14.84 -5.33 6.08
N ILE A 100 14.77 -5.37 4.74
CA ILE A 100 14.74 -6.61 3.96
C ILE A 100 16.15 -7.19 3.94
N ASN A 101 16.36 -8.23 4.74
CA ASN A 101 17.65 -8.89 4.94
C ASN A 101 17.78 -10.21 4.18
N ASN A 102 16.68 -10.70 3.59
CA ASN A 102 16.66 -11.98 2.89
C ASN A 102 15.70 -11.94 1.70
N LEU A 103 16.09 -12.51 0.57
CA LEU A 103 15.26 -12.65 -0.63
C LEU A 103 14.73 -14.09 -0.82
N TYR A 104 14.93 -14.98 0.14
CA TYR A 104 14.37 -16.33 0.15
C TYR A 104 14.71 -17.18 -1.09
N GLY A 105 15.83 -16.89 -1.76
CA GLY A 105 16.26 -17.59 -2.97
C GLY A 105 15.75 -17.01 -4.29
N ILE A 106 15.15 -15.82 -4.27
CA ILE A 106 14.85 -15.09 -5.53
C ILE A 106 16.17 -14.84 -6.26
N PHE A 107 16.23 -15.30 -7.52
CA PHE A 107 17.44 -15.30 -8.36
C PHE A 107 18.65 -15.98 -7.71
N GLY A 108 18.43 -16.94 -6.78
CA GLY A 108 19.48 -17.62 -6.03
C GLY A 108 20.07 -16.79 -4.88
N ILE A 109 19.52 -15.62 -4.58
CA ILE A 109 19.97 -14.74 -3.50
C ILE A 109 19.14 -15.04 -2.24
N TYR A 110 19.80 -15.39 -1.16
CA TYR A 110 19.18 -15.60 0.16
C TYR A 110 19.42 -14.36 1.03
N GLU A 111 20.57 -14.24 1.61
CA GLU A 111 20.89 -13.14 2.51
C GLU A 111 21.37 -11.90 1.75
N LEU A 112 20.91 -10.75 2.15
CA LEU A 112 21.37 -9.47 1.65
C LEU A 112 22.38 -8.86 2.64
N PRO A 113 23.56 -8.44 2.19
CA PRO A 113 24.44 -7.66 3.05
C PRO A 113 23.82 -6.29 3.37
N PRO A 114 24.03 -5.72 4.56
CA PRO A 114 23.44 -4.45 4.97
C PRO A 114 23.66 -3.31 3.98
N VAL A 115 24.82 -3.26 3.32
CA VAL A 115 25.16 -2.25 2.30
C VAL A 115 24.19 -2.25 1.13
N VAL A 116 23.57 -3.40 0.80
CA VAL A 116 22.58 -3.54 -0.27
C VAL A 116 21.16 -3.50 0.32
N GLY A 117 20.90 -4.25 1.41
CA GLY A 117 19.58 -4.42 1.98
C GLY A 117 19.00 -3.12 2.56
N LEU A 118 19.83 -2.28 3.22
CA LEU A 118 19.34 -1.03 3.79
C LEU A 118 18.88 -0.03 2.70
N PRO A 119 19.68 0.31 1.67
CA PRO A 119 19.22 1.17 0.58
C PRO A 119 18.05 0.58 -0.20
N PHE A 120 18.03 -0.74 -0.42
CA PHE A 120 16.93 -1.43 -1.07
C PHE A 120 15.64 -1.28 -0.29
N THR A 121 15.72 -1.36 1.05
CA THR A 121 14.54 -1.17 1.92
C THR A 121 14.04 0.27 1.89
N VAL A 122 14.94 1.26 1.96
CA VAL A 122 14.57 2.68 1.82
C VAL A 122 13.84 2.91 0.49
N PHE A 123 14.39 2.41 -0.62
CA PHE A 123 13.73 2.48 -1.92
C PHE A 123 12.35 1.82 -1.90
N THR A 124 12.22 0.64 -1.31
CA THR A 124 10.97 -0.12 -1.24
C THR A 124 9.90 0.63 -0.43
N ILE A 125 10.24 1.24 0.71
CA ILE A 125 9.32 2.06 1.52
C ILE A 125 8.77 3.22 0.70
N VAL A 126 9.68 3.99 0.09
CA VAL A 126 9.30 5.15 -0.73
C VAL A 126 8.45 4.70 -1.92
N PHE A 127 8.80 3.58 -2.55
CA PHE A 127 8.10 3.05 -3.70
C PHE A 127 6.67 2.60 -3.34
N ILE A 128 6.47 1.81 -2.28
CA ILE A 128 5.14 1.36 -1.83
C ILE A 128 4.29 2.58 -1.43
N THR A 129 4.86 3.52 -0.66
CA THR A 129 4.15 4.73 -0.23
C THR A 129 3.61 5.51 -1.43
N ASN A 130 4.44 5.71 -2.46
CA ASN A 130 4.00 6.39 -3.69
C ASN A 130 3.07 5.52 -4.54
N ALA A 131 3.21 4.20 -4.55
CA ALA A 131 2.32 3.32 -5.30
C ALA A 131 0.87 3.40 -4.77
N ILE A 132 0.69 3.45 -3.45
CA ILE A 132 -0.62 3.64 -2.82
C ILE A 132 -1.17 5.05 -3.12
N ASN A 133 -0.33 6.09 -3.10
CA ASN A 133 -0.76 7.44 -3.46
C ASN A 133 -1.19 7.54 -4.94
N LEU A 134 -0.46 6.91 -5.86
CA LEU A 134 -0.75 6.96 -7.30
C LEU A 134 -1.95 6.12 -7.71
N ILE A 135 -2.29 5.05 -6.97
CA ILE A 135 -3.45 4.21 -7.27
C ILE A 135 -4.77 4.85 -6.80
N ASP A 136 -4.72 5.88 -5.95
CA ASP A 136 -5.90 6.62 -5.45
C ASP A 136 -6.53 7.53 -6.53
N GLY A 137 -6.89 6.92 -7.67
CA GLY A 137 -7.45 7.62 -8.82
C GLY A 137 -8.97 7.50 -8.96
N ILE A 138 -9.61 6.57 -8.28
CA ILE A 138 -11.07 6.38 -8.26
C ILE A 138 -11.55 5.98 -6.87
N ASP A 139 -12.78 6.37 -6.54
CA ASP A 139 -13.39 6.10 -5.24
C ASP A 139 -13.28 4.63 -4.84
N GLY A 140 -12.82 4.38 -3.61
CA GLY A 140 -12.71 3.06 -3.02
C GLY A 140 -11.52 2.21 -3.48
N LEU A 141 -10.75 2.63 -4.49
CA LEU A 141 -9.70 1.77 -5.04
C LEU A 141 -8.52 1.65 -4.06
N ALA A 142 -7.91 2.76 -3.68
CA ALA A 142 -6.76 2.72 -2.75
C ALA A 142 -7.17 2.17 -1.38
N SER A 143 -8.31 2.62 -0.82
CA SER A 143 -8.80 2.13 0.46
C SER A 143 -9.23 0.66 0.43
N GLY A 144 -9.80 0.19 -0.68
CA GLY A 144 -10.17 -1.21 -0.85
C GLY A 144 -8.96 -2.14 -0.97
N LEU A 145 -7.96 -1.77 -1.80
CA LEU A 145 -6.71 -2.52 -1.93
C LEU A 145 -5.96 -2.56 -0.59
N SER A 146 -5.85 -1.42 0.08
CA SER A 146 -5.22 -1.32 1.40
C SER A 146 -6.00 -2.13 2.45
N GLY A 147 -7.32 -2.09 2.42
CA GLY A 147 -8.16 -2.87 3.34
C GLY A 147 -7.96 -4.38 3.18
N ILE A 148 -7.88 -4.89 1.95
CA ILE A 148 -7.56 -6.30 1.67
C ILE A 148 -6.18 -6.63 2.23
N ALA A 149 -5.16 -5.84 1.92
CA ALA A 149 -3.79 -6.08 2.40
C ALA A 149 -3.72 -6.08 3.94
N LEU A 150 -4.35 -5.10 4.60
CA LEU A 150 -4.38 -4.98 6.05
C LEU A 150 -5.09 -6.17 6.72
N LEU A 151 -6.18 -6.66 6.13
CA LEU A 151 -6.87 -7.84 6.63
C LEU A 151 -5.96 -9.08 6.60
N PHE A 152 -5.29 -9.31 5.47
CA PHE A 152 -4.34 -10.43 5.36
C PHE A 152 -3.14 -10.25 6.29
N PHE A 153 -2.53 -9.08 6.35
CA PHE A 153 -1.44 -8.81 7.30
C PHE A 153 -1.88 -9.04 8.75
N THR A 154 -3.10 -8.64 9.12
CA THR A 154 -3.64 -8.91 10.47
C THR A 154 -3.62 -10.41 10.76
N ILE A 155 -4.19 -11.23 9.86
CA ILE A 155 -4.27 -12.69 10.03
C ILE A 155 -2.86 -13.30 10.09
N LEU A 156 -1.96 -12.88 9.19
CA LEU A 156 -0.61 -13.41 9.09
C LEU A 156 0.24 -13.05 10.33
N PHE A 157 0.15 -11.82 10.84
CA PHE A 157 0.87 -11.43 12.06
C PHE A 157 0.31 -12.06 13.32
N ILE A 158 -1.02 -12.29 13.40
CA ILE A 158 -1.62 -13.10 14.48
C ILE A 158 -1.04 -14.55 14.45
N TYR A 159 -0.96 -15.14 13.27
CA TYR A 159 -0.36 -16.46 13.11
C TYR A 159 1.12 -16.51 13.55
N GLN A 160 1.90 -15.47 13.21
CA GLN A 160 3.30 -15.32 13.62
C GLN A 160 3.47 -14.94 15.10
N ARG A 161 2.39 -14.58 15.80
CA ARG A 161 2.38 -14.01 17.16
C ARG A 161 3.11 -12.67 17.28
N GLU A 162 3.16 -11.92 16.19
CA GLU A 162 3.72 -10.57 16.10
C GLU A 162 2.65 -9.52 16.43
N TRP A 163 2.34 -9.37 17.70
CA TRP A 163 1.14 -8.67 18.19
C TRP A 163 1.13 -7.17 17.89
N LEU A 164 2.29 -6.51 17.92
CA LEU A 164 2.39 -5.08 17.57
C LEU A 164 1.95 -4.82 16.13
N TYR A 165 2.43 -5.65 15.20
CA TYR A 165 2.13 -5.49 13.77
C TYR A 165 0.72 -5.94 13.44
N ALA A 166 0.21 -6.96 14.13
CA ALA A 166 -1.19 -7.36 14.06
C ALA A 166 -2.12 -6.22 14.55
N ALA A 167 -1.79 -5.59 15.68
CA ALA A 167 -2.51 -4.43 16.21
C ALA A 167 -2.45 -3.24 15.25
N LEU A 168 -1.28 -2.90 14.70
CA LEU A 168 -1.14 -1.85 13.72
C LEU A 168 -2.01 -2.10 12.48
N ALA A 169 -2.03 -3.34 11.97
CA ALA A 169 -2.82 -3.70 10.79
C ALA A 169 -4.32 -3.62 11.05
N ILE A 170 -4.83 -4.22 12.14
CA ILE A 170 -6.28 -4.24 12.44
C ILE A 170 -6.81 -2.85 12.81
N VAL A 171 -6.05 -2.06 13.55
CA VAL A 171 -6.42 -0.68 13.92
C VAL A 171 -6.49 0.19 12.67
N THR A 172 -5.51 0.07 11.77
CA THR A 172 -5.53 0.80 10.50
C THR A 172 -6.70 0.35 9.63
N LEU A 173 -7.00 -0.94 9.57
CA LEU A 173 -8.18 -1.47 8.88
C LEU A 173 -9.46 -0.87 9.46
N GLY A 174 -9.58 -0.79 10.79
CA GLY A 174 -10.72 -0.17 11.48
C GLY A 174 -10.94 1.29 11.10
N THR A 175 -9.87 2.04 10.81
CA THR A 175 -10.00 3.44 10.34
C THR A 175 -10.39 3.54 8.86
N ILE A 176 -9.97 2.58 8.05
CA ILE A 176 -10.26 2.57 6.60
C ILE A 176 -11.72 2.17 6.32
N ILE A 177 -12.32 1.28 7.09
CA ILE A 177 -13.68 0.79 6.84
C ILE A 177 -14.72 1.93 6.78
N PRO A 178 -14.87 2.81 7.79
CA PRO A 178 -15.82 3.92 7.71
C PRO A 178 -15.43 4.91 6.60
N PHE A 179 -14.14 5.17 6.38
CA PHE A 179 -13.70 5.99 5.27
C PHE A 179 -14.16 5.41 3.93
N PHE A 180 -13.93 4.11 3.67
CA PHE A 180 -14.36 3.43 2.44
C PHE A 180 -15.87 3.59 2.22
N TYR A 181 -16.66 3.43 3.28
CA TYR A 181 -18.10 3.61 3.18
C TYR A 181 -18.49 5.02 2.69
N TYR A 182 -17.95 6.08 3.30
CA TYR A 182 -18.25 7.45 2.90
C TYR A 182 -17.63 7.83 1.55
N ASN A 183 -16.47 7.28 1.21
CA ASN A 183 -15.82 7.51 -0.07
C ASN A 183 -16.58 6.87 -1.24
N VAL A 184 -17.07 5.64 -1.10
CA VAL A 184 -17.76 4.90 -2.17
C VAL A 184 -19.26 5.22 -2.21
N PHE A 185 -19.93 5.28 -1.06
CA PHE A 185 -21.38 5.38 -0.96
C PHE A 185 -21.87 6.76 -0.46
N GLY A 186 -20.95 7.63 -0.06
CA GLY A 186 -21.28 8.97 0.41
C GLY A 186 -22.00 9.79 -0.66
N ASN A 187 -23.04 10.52 -0.26
CA ASN A 187 -23.79 11.40 -1.16
C ASN A 187 -23.20 12.82 -1.15
N PRO A 188 -22.64 13.31 -2.28
CA PRO A 188 -22.07 14.64 -2.37
C PRO A 188 -23.05 15.77 -2.02
N ASN A 189 -24.32 15.62 -2.43
CA ASN A 189 -25.37 16.63 -2.20
C ASN A 189 -25.76 16.78 -0.73
N ARG A 190 -25.42 15.76 0.10
CA ARG A 190 -25.66 15.77 1.54
C ARG A 190 -24.39 16.04 2.35
N GLY A 191 -23.31 16.46 1.69
CA GLY A 191 -22.01 16.69 2.33
C GLY A 191 -21.37 15.43 2.97
N ARG A 192 -21.79 14.23 2.54
CA ARG A 192 -21.35 12.96 3.13
C ARG A 192 -20.30 12.22 2.29
N LYS A 193 -19.80 12.82 1.23
CA LYS A 193 -18.72 12.25 0.43
C LYS A 193 -17.38 12.87 0.81
N ILE A 194 -16.36 12.04 0.95
CA ILE A 194 -15.01 12.45 1.32
C ILE A 194 -13.98 11.80 0.38
N PHE A 195 -12.86 12.50 0.13
CA PHE A 195 -11.70 11.94 -0.57
C PHE A 195 -10.57 11.69 0.40
N MET A 196 -9.70 10.71 0.06
CA MET A 196 -8.59 10.30 0.92
C MET A 196 -7.57 11.42 1.09
N GLY A 197 -7.22 12.09 -0.01
CA GLY A 197 -6.15 13.07 -0.05
C GLY A 197 -4.76 12.47 0.09
N ASP A 198 -3.75 13.31 -0.07
CA ASP A 198 -2.36 12.89 0.09
C ASP A 198 -2.03 12.53 1.55
N THR A 199 -2.68 13.19 2.51
CA THR A 199 -2.59 12.84 3.94
C THR A 199 -2.91 11.38 4.20
N GLY A 200 -4.03 10.89 3.65
CA GLY A 200 -4.47 9.52 3.88
C GLY A 200 -3.63 8.50 3.13
N SER A 201 -3.38 8.74 1.85
CA SER A 201 -2.67 7.79 1.00
C SER A 201 -1.19 7.63 1.38
N LEU A 202 -0.50 8.71 1.79
CA LEU A 202 0.88 8.64 2.31
C LEU A 202 0.93 7.90 3.65
N THR A 203 0.00 8.19 4.58
CA THR A 203 -0.10 7.50 5.87
C THR A 203 -0.31 6.00 5.69
N ILE A 204 -1.30 5.60 4.89
CA ILE A 204 -1.60 4.19 4.66
C ILE A 204 -0.47 3.50 3.90
N GLY A 205 0.08 4.14 2.87
CA GLY A 205 1.18 3.60 2.09
C GLY A 205 2.41 3.32 2.95
N PHE A 206 2.73 4.21 3.87
CA PHE A 206 3.84 4.02 4.81
C PHE A 206 3.55 2.90 5.82
N ILE A 207 2.34 2.82 6.39
CA ILE A 207 1.96 1.71 7.29
C ILE A 207 2.05 0.37 6.54
N LEU A 208 1.52 0.28 5.32
CA LEU A 208 1.63 -0.93 4.51
C LEU A 208 3.08 -1.31 4.19
N SER A 209 3.96 -0.32 3.99
CA SER A 209 5.38 -0.59 3.80
C SER A 209 6.05 -1.15 5.07
N ILE A 210 5.73 -0.61 6.26
CA ILE A 210 6.18 -1.17 7.54
C ILE A 210 5.78 -2.64 7.65
N LEU A 211 4.49 -2.93 7.43
CA LEU A 211 3.95 -4.29 7.54
C LEU A 211 4.59 -5.24 6.52
N ALA A 212 4.72 -4.81 5.27
CA ALA A 212 5.32 -5.61 4.21
C ALA A 212 6.80 -5.93 4.49
N ILE A 213 7.58 -4.95 4.97
CA ILE A 213 9.00 -5.14 5.27
C ILE A 213 9.16 -6.03 6.51
N ARG A 214 8.41 -5.80 7.60
CA ARG A 214 8.47 -6.66 8.78
C ARG A 214 8.14 -8.10 8.43
N PHE A 215 7.09 -8.31 7.64
CA PHE A 215 6.70 -9.65 7.23
C PHE A 215 7.74 -10.33 6.35
N SER A 216 8.43 -9.57 5.48
CA SER A 216 9.49 -10.06 4.59
C SER A 216 10.82 -10.27 5.30
N MET A 217 11.03 -9.67 6.47
CA MET A 217 12.28 -9.76 7.21
C MET A 217 12.49 -11.16 7.72
N TYR A 218 13.68 -11.74 7.47
CA TYR A 218 14.06 -13.02 8.03
C TYR A 218 14.54 -12.84 9.46
N ASP A 219 13.75 -13.32 10.41
CA ASP A 219 14.02 -13.21 11.83
C ASP A 219 13.86 -14.57 12.51
N ASN A 220 14.93 -15.07 13.15
CA ASN A 220 14.92 -16.36 13.84
C ASN A 220 14.05 -16.38 15.10
N ALA A 221 13.74 -15.21 15.66
CA ALA A 221 12.89 -15.08 16.84
C ALA A 221 11.40 -15.26 16.54
N VAL A 222 10.97 -15.13 15.26
CA VAL A 222 9.57 -15.32 14.87
C VAL A 222 9.16 -16.77 15.00
N LEU A 223 8.14 -17.03 15.81
CA LEU A 223 7.74 -18.39 16.23
C LEU A 223 7.20 -19.25 15.06
N HIS A 224 6.34 -18.66 14.23
CA HIS A 224 5.70 -19.34 13.10
C HIS A 224 6.02 -18.61 11.80
N ARG A 225 7.26 -18.75 11.32
CA ARG A 225 7.66 -18.13 10.06
C ARG A 225 6.89 -18.71 8.87
N VAL A 226 6.46 -17.82 8.00
CA VAL A 226 5.89 -18.21 6.71
C VAL A 226 7.04 -18.40 5.72
N PRO A 227 7.11 -19.54 5.01
CA PRO A 227 8.07 -19.71 3.92
C PRO A 227 7.90 -18.62 2.88
N ASP A 228 9.00 -18.23 2.23
CA ASP A 228 8.97 -17.25 1.12
C ASP A 228 8.16 -15.99 1.43
N ALA A 229 8.26 -15.51 2.68
CA ALA A 229 7.45 -14.43 3.23
C ALA A 229 7.46 -13.15 2.36
N ILE A 230 8.57 -12.88 1.67
CA ILE A 230 8.69 -11.74 0.77
C ILE A 230 7.67 -11.78 -0.38
N VAL A 231 7.44 -12.94 -1.00
CA VAL A 231 6.45 -13.07 -2.08
C VAL A 231 5.04 -12.90 -1.55
N VAL A 232 4.75 -13.45 -0.36
CA VAL A 232 3.45 -13.26 0.30
C VAL A 232 3.20 -11.78 0.57
N ALA A 233 4.15 -11.08 1.20
CA ALA A 233 4.01 -9.66 1.52
C ALA A 233 3.75 -8.81 0.27
N PHE A 234 4.53 -9.04 -0.79
CA PHE A 234 4.41 -8.26 -2.02
C PHE A 234 3.21 -8.68 -2.88
N SER A 235 2.71 -9.92 -2.76
CA SER A 235 1.47 -10.33 -3.43
C SER A 235 0.25 -9.55 -2.95
N LEU A 236 0.22 -9.15 -1.68
CA LEU A 236 -0.84 -8.29 -1.12
C LEU A 236 -0.80 -6.87 -1.68
N LEU A 237 0.35 -6.43 -2.17
CA LEU A 237 0.59 -5.11 -2.75
C LEU A 237 0.83 -5.16 -4.27
N ILE A 238 0.61 -6.31 -4.90
CA ILE A 238 0.99 -6.54 -6.30
C ILE A 238 0.34 -5.55 -7.26
N THR A 239 -0.92 -5.25 -7.06
CA THR A 239 -1.68 -4.35 -7.95
C THR A 239 -1.13 -2.93 -7.96
N PRO A 240 -0.98 -2.21 -6.84
CA PRO A 240 -0.39 -0.87 -6.85
C PRO A 240 1.08 -0.89 -7.30
N VAL A 241 1.88 -1.87 -6.84
CA VAL A 241 3.30 -1.98 -7.17
C VAL A 241 3.51 -2.22 -8.67
N PHE A 242 2.87 -3.25 -9.23
CA PHE A 242 3.03 -3.61 -10.65
C PHE A 242 2.44 -2.56 -11.59
N ASP A 243 1.35 -1.88 -11.19
CA ASP A 243 0.80 -0.81 -12.01
C ASP A 243 1.77 0.37 -12.13
N VAL A 244 2.40 0.77 -11.04
CA VAL A 244 3.40 1.85 -11.05
C VAL A 244 4.66 1.44 -11.82
N VAL A 245 5.20 0.21 -11.61
CA VAL A 245 6.33 -0.30 -12.40
C VAL A 245 6.02 -0.24 -13.89
N ARG A 246 4.85 -0.74 -14.28
CA ARG A 246 4.43 -0.71 -15.68
C ARG A 246 4.34 0.70 -16.26
N VAL A 247 3.79 1.66 -15.51
CA VAL A 247 3.69 3.05 -15.95
C VAL A 247 5.08 3.68 -16.08
N ILE A 248 5.99 3.44 -15.14
CA ILE A 248 7.38 3.89 -15.21
C ILE A 248 8.08 3.32 -16.45
N LEU A 249 8.01 2.01 -16.67
CA LEU A 249 8.60 1.35 -17.83
C LEU A 249 8.02 1.88 -19.15
N HIS A 250 6.71 2.08 -19.21
CA HIS A 250 6.06 2.68 -20.36
C HIS A 250 6.59 4.08 -20.65
N ARG A 251 6.71 4.94 -19.64
CA ARG A 251 7.25 6.30 -19.79
C ARG A 251 8.71 6.28 -20.23
N ALA A 252 9.54 5.46 -19.58
CA ALA A 252 10.94 5.30 -19.94
C ALA A 252 11.13 4.87 -21.40
N ARG A 253 10.31 3.93 -21.89
CA ARG A 253 10.33 3.47 -23.28
C ARG A 253 10.06 4.59 -24.29
N PHE A 254 9.20 5.56 -23.94
CA PHE A 254 8.84 6.68 -24.81
C PHE A 254 9.59 7.98 -24.49
N GLY A 255 10.68 7.94 -23.71
CA GLY A 255 11.49 9.10 -23.35
C GLY A 255 10.72 10.17 -22.53
N LYS A 256 9.62 9.80 -21.88
CA LYS A 256 8.81 10.72 -21.08
C LYS A 256 9.35 10.83 -19.66
N ASN A 257 9.17 12.00 -19.04
CA ASN A 257 9.50 12.15 -17.63
C ASN A 257 8.68 11.19 -16.76
N ILE A 258 9.37 10.36 -15.97
CA ILE A 258 8.78 9.33 -15.11
C ILE A 258 7.90 9.93 -14.00
N PHE A 259 8.09 11.19 -13.62
CA PHE A 259 7.35 11.90 -12.58
C PHE A 259 6.17 12.73 -13.12
N SER A 260 5.94 12.75 -14.44
CA SER A 260 4.80 13.50 -15.00
C SER A 260 3.47 12.79 -14.72
N PRO A 261 2.35 13.53 -14.54
CA PRO A 261 1.02 12.92 -14.45
C PRO A 261 0.71 12.05 -15.66
N ASP A 262 0.01 10.92 -15.46
CA ASP A 262 -0.32 9.98 -16.54
C ASP A 262 -1.78 9.47 -16.38
N LYS A 263 -2.39 9.12 -17.51
CA LYS A 263 -3.70 8.48 -17.60
C LYS A 263 -3.60 7.00 -17.98
N ASN A 264 -2.43 6.36 -17.78
CA ASN A 264 -2.18 4.96 -18.16
C ASN A 264 -2.35 3.96 -17.01
N HIS A 265 -2.68 4.41 -15.79
CA HIS A 265 -2.92 3.49 -14.67
C HIS A 265 -4.04 2.49 -14.98
N ILE A 266 -4.04 1.33 -14.32
CA ILE A 266 -4.97 0.23 -14.58
C ILE A 266 -6.44 0.67 -14.51
N HIS A 267 -6.81 1.53 -13.56
CA HIS A 267 -8.17 2.04 -13.44
C HIS A 267 -8.61 2.86 -14.66
N HIS A 268 -7.72 3.66 -15.25
CA HIS A 268 -8.01 4.37 -16.50
C HIS A 268 -8.26 3.44 -17.68
N LYS A 269 -7.58 2.28 -17.75
CA LYS A 269 -7.82 1.28 -18.76
C LYS A 269 -9.23 0.68 -18.67
N PHE A 270 -9.69 0.33 -17.46
CA PHE A 270 -11.06 -0.17 -17.27
C PHE A 270 -12.11 0.88 -17.63
N LEU A 271 -11.89 2.15 -17.24
CA LEU A 271 -12.78 3.26 -17.62
C LEU A 271 -12.82 3.46 -19.15
N ALA A 272 -11.68 3.39 -19.84
CA ALA A 272 -11.61 3.48 -21.31
C ALA A 272 -12.37 2.32 -22.00
N LEU A 273 -12.43 1.15 -21.38
CA LEU A 273 -13.25 0.03 -21.83
C LEU A 273 -14.75 0.23 -21.60
N GLY A 274 -15.17 1.26 -20.85
CA GLY A 274 -16.56 1.59 -20.57
C GLY A 274 -17.08 1.05 -19.24
N PHE A 275 -16.19 0.58 -18.34
CA PHE A 275 -16.59 0.22 -16.97
C PHE A 275 -16.99 1.48 -16.20
N SER A 276 -18.00 1.38 -15.35
CA SER A 276 -18.26 2.41 -14.33
C SER A 276 -17.14 2.43 -13.30
N HIS A 277 -16.97 3.53 -12.57
CA HIS A 277 -15.95 3.64 -11.51
C HIS A 277 -16.06 2.50 -10.49
N ARG A 278 -17.28 2.14 -10.06
CA ARG A 278 -17.51 1.02 -9.14
C ARG A 278 -17.16 -0.34 -9.75
N ALA A 279 -17.54 -0.58 -11.00
CA ALA A 279 -17.18 -1.83 -11.67
C ALA A 279 -15.68 -1.97 -11.86
N ALA A 280 -14.98 -0.89 -12.24
CA ALA A 280 -13.52 -0.87 -12.33
C ALA A 280 -12.86 -1.15 -10.97
N MET A 281 -13.31 -0.48 -9.90
CA MET A 281 -12.86 -0.73 -8.53
C MET A 281 -13.01 -2.20 -8.15
N ILE A 282 -14.23 -2.75 -8.22
CA ILE A 282 -14.52 -4.14 -7.83
C ILE A 282 -13.65 -5.12 -8.63
N THR A 283 -13.52 -4.92 -9.95
CA THR A 283 -12.70 -5.78 -10.80
C THR A 283 -11.24 -5.77 -10.37
N ILE A 284 -10.67 -4.58 -10.07
CA ILE A 284 -9.28 -4.47 -9.65
C ILE A 284 -9.07 -5.07 -8.25
N LEU A 285 -10.03 -4.91 -7.32
CA LEU A 285 -9.98 -5.56 -6.00
C LEU A 285 -10.00 -7.09 -6.12
N LEU A 286 -10.85 -7.64 -7.01
CA LEU A 286 -10.90 -9.09 -7.26
C LEU A 286 -9.59 -9.61 -7.89
N ILE A 287 -8.99 -8.85 -8.81
CA ILE A 287 -7.67 -9.18 -9.37
C ILE A 287 -6.62 -9.24 -8.26
N SER A 288 -6.58 -8.24 -7.38
CA SER A 288 -5.62 -8.19 -6.27
C SER A 288 -5.82 -9.36 -5.29
N ALA A 289 -7.07 -9.64 -4.91
CA ALA A 289 -7.40 -10.77 -4.05
C ALA A 289 -7.05 -12.11 -4.73
N GLY A 290 -7.24 -12.22 -6.05
CA GLY A 290 -6.87 -13.39 -6.84
C GLY A 290 -5.37 -13.66 -6.82
N PHE A 291 -4.53 -12.64 -6.99
CA PHE A 291 -3.07 -12.76 -6.87
C PHE A 291 -2.67 -13.19 -5.45
N ALA A 292 -3.23 -12.56 -4.42
CA ALA A 292 -2.95 -12.93 -3.04
C ALA A 292 -3.32 -14.39 -2.75
N ALA A 293 -4.51 -14.82 -3.16
CA ALA A 293 -4.96 -16.20 -3.00
C ALA A 293 -4.08 -17.18 -3.78
N MET A 294 -3.74 -16.88 -5.03
CA MET A 294 -2.86 -17.70 -5.86
C MET A 294 -1.50 -17.91 -5.19
N ASN A 295 -0.87 -16.82 -4.74
CA ASN A 295 0.42 -16.89 -4.09
C ASN A 295 0.37 -17.70 -2.79
N LEU A 296 -0.63 -17.48 -1.93
CA LEU A 296 -0.80 -18.26 -0.70
C LEU A 296 -1.03 -19.75 -0.95
N LEU A 297 -1.81 -20.11 -1.98
CA LEU A 297 -2.09 -21.51 -2.31
C LEU A 297 -0.90 -22.24 -2.94
N LEU A 298 -0.06 -21.51 -3.68
CA LEU A 298 1.07 -22.07 -4.40
C LEU A 298 2.40 -22.00 -3.63
N LEU A 299 2.47 -21.21 -2.56
CA LEU A 299 3.67 -20.90 -1.78
C LEU A 299 4.53 -22.15 -1.43
N THR A 300 3.87 -23.23 -0.98
CA THR A 300 4.54 -24.47 -0.57
C THR A 300 4.65 -25.51 -1.67
N ARG A 301 4.13 -25.21 -2.88
CA ARG A 301 4.00 -26.20 -3.97
C ARG A 301 4.94 -25.95 -5.12
N ILE A 302 5.38 -24.73 -5.31
CA ILE A 302 6.26 -24.34 -6.42
C ILE A 302 7.40 -23.47 -5.94
N ASN A 303 8.47 -23.43 -6.72
CA ASN A 303 9.65 -22.60 -6.42
C ASN A 303 9.30 -21.11 -6.46
N ILE A 304 9.88 -20.33 -5.54
CA ILE A 304 9.66 -18.88 -5.41
C ILE A 304 9.91 -18.11 -6.72
N ASN A 305 10.91 -18.49 -7.51
CA ASN A 305 11.21 -17.84 -8.78
C ASN A 305 10.14 -18.13 -9.83
N LEU A 306 9.57 -19.34 -9.85
CA LEU A 306 8.46 -19.69 -10.72
C LEU A 306 7.20 -18.94 -10.32
N LEU A 307 6.96 -18.77 -9.02
CA LEU A 307 5.83 -18.01 -8.50
C LEU A 307 5.93 -16.53 -8.91
N LEU A 308 7.09 -15.91 -8.71
CA LEU A 308 7.35 -14.55 -9.17
C LEU A 308 7.21 -14.40 -10.70
N PHE A 309 7.70 -15.37 -11.46
CA PHE A 309 7.54 -15.41 -12.91
C PHE A 309 6.05 -15.47 -13.31
N LEU A 310 5.25 -16.30 -12.64
CA LEU A 310 3.81 -16.40 -12.89
C LEU A 310 3.10 -15.07 -12.60
N ASP A 311 3.43 -14.40 -11.52
CA ASP A 311 2.87 -13.09 -11.20
C ASP A 311 3.15 -12.07 -12.31
N ILE A 312 4.41 -11.96 -12.73
CA ILE A 312 4.81 -11.04 -13.80
C ILE A 312 4.15 -11.42 -15.13
N PHE A 313 4.09 -12.71 -15.43
CA PHE A 313 3.50 -13.23 -16.67
C PHE A 313 2.00 -12.95 -16.74
N ILE A 314 1.24 -13.34 -15.71
CA ILE A 314 -0.22 -13.12 -15.65
C ILE A 314 -0.53 -11.63 -15.73
N TRP A 315 0.19 -10.79 -14.94
CA TRP A 315 0.01 -9.33 -14.99
C TRP A 315 0.27 -8.78 -16.39
N THR A 316 1.37 -9.18 -17.01
CA THR A 316 1.76 -8.70 -18.34
C THR A 316 0.74 -9.09 -19.41
N ILE A 317 0.31 -10.35 -19.44
CA ILE A 317 -0.72 -10.83 -20.38
C ILE A 317 -2.03 -10.06 -20.20
N MET A 318 -2.47 -9.89 -18.96
CA MET A 318 -3.67 -9.10 -18.64
C MET A 318 -3.55 -7.66 -19.16
N GLN A 319 -2.42 -7.01 -18.94
CA GLN A 319 -2.18 -5.62 -19.37
C GLN A 319 -2.13 -5.48 -20.90
N LEU A 320 -1.54 -6.46 -21.61
CA LEU A 320 -1.51 -6.51 -23.06
C LEU A 320 -2.92 -6.73 -23.63
N TYR A 321 -3.69 -7.63 -23.03
CA TYR A 321 -5.09 -7.88 -23.41
C TYR A 321 -5.95 -6.62 -23.28
N LEU A 322 -5.88 -5.93 -22.13
CA LEU A 322 -6.62 -4.68 -21.89
C LEU A 322 -6.25 -3.62 -22.95
N THR A 323 -4.94 -3.44 -23.20
CA THR A 323 -4.46 -2.46 -24.19
C THR A 323 -4.96 -2.79 -25.61
N LYS A 324 -4.89 -4.07 -26.03
CA LYS A 324 -5.39 -4.52 -27.33
C LYS A 324 -6.90 -4.26 -27.49
N LYS A 325 -7.69 -4.50 -26.42
CA LYS A 325 -9.13 -4.28 -26.41
C LYS A 325 -9.49 -2.80 -26.52
N ILE A 326 -8.74 -1.92 -25.83
CA ILE A 326 -8.89 -0.46 -25.93
C ILE A 326 -8.61 0.00 -27.36
N ASN A 327 -7.47 -0.44 -27.95
CA ASN A 327 -7.09 -0.02 -29.30
C ASN A 327 -8.14 -0.44 -30.35
N ARG A 328 -8.72 -1.64 -30.22
CA ARG A 328 -9.82 -2.11 -31.10
C ARG A 328 -11.07 -1.24 -30.95
N LYS A 329 -11.44 -0.86 -29.72
CA LYS A 329 -12.60 0.00 -29.47
C LYS A 329 -12.42 1.38 -30.11
N VAL A 330 -11.23 1.96 -29.97
CA VAL A 330 -10.91 3.26 -30.58
C VAL A 330 -10.89 3.19 -32.10
N ALA A 331 -10.37 2.11 -32.70
CA ALA A 331 -10.37 1.90 -34.14
C ALA A 331 -11.80 1.77 -34.69
N GLY A 332 -12.66 0.99 -34.01
CA GLY A 332 -14.07 0.80 -34.42
C GLY A 332 -14.96 2.04 -34.22
N SER A 333 -14.56 3.01 -33.40
CA SER A 333 -15.30 4.26 -33.25
C SER A 333 -14.90 5.33 -34.27
N LYS A 334 -13.84 5.08 -35.05
CA LYS A 334 -13.37 5.99 -36.13
C LYS A 334 -13.79 5.51 -37.53
N ALA A 335 -14.26 4.29 -37.62
CA ALA A 335 -14.91 3.72 -38.82
C ALA A 335 -16.44 3.93 -38.76
#